data_1c0dea85666d9713c45730476452ddcb
#
_entry.id   1c0dea85666d9713c45730476452ddcb
#
_cell.length_a   1.000
_cell.length_b   1.000
_cell.length_c   1.000
_cell.angle_alpha   90.00
_cell.angle_beta   90.00
_cell.angle_gamma   90.00
#
_symmetry.space_group_name_H-M   'P 1'
#
loop_
_entity.id
_entity.type
_entity.pdbx_description
1 polymer ?
#
loop_
_entity_poly.entity_id
_entity_poly.type
_entity_poly.pdbx_seq_one_letter_code
_entity_poly.pdbx_strand_id
1 'polypeptide(L)'
;MTENKRPFEIGIYSFVELTPDPITGNVLDPTERMSNLLETIELADQVGLDVFALGEHHRPDFISSSPVTILAAAAARTKNIRLSTAVTVLSSDDPVRVFQNFATLDLISKGRAEIMAGRGSFTESFPLFGYDLNDYNGLFSEKLELLLKLRESESVTWSGKHRPSLFEQGVYPRPHQEKMPVWIAVGGTPESVIRAGKLGLPLAIAIIGGMPEQFAPLVALYRETAERAGHDPSKLEVSINSHGFIADDSTQAADDYFPSFQQMMNKIGRERGWSGITRQQFENSRTLRGSDFVGDPDEVIEKILFQHKVFNHQRFLIQLGIGTISHAKMMRAVELLGTKVAPVVRKEISG
;
A
#
# COMPACT_ATOMS: atom_id res chain seq x y z
N MET A 1 -6.09 -23.46 24.24
CA MET A 1 -6.66 -23.15 22.92
C MET A 1 -5.56 -22.38 22.17
N THR A 2 -4.95 -22.99 21.18
CA THR A 2 -3.96 -22.34 20.32
C THR A 2 -4.71 -21.23 19.58
N GLU A 3 -4.42 -19.96 19.89
CA GLU A 3 -4.88 -18.86 19.07
C GLU A 3 -4.47 -19.14 17.62
N ASN A 4 -5.45 -19.21 16.74
CA ASN A 4 -5.24 -19.45 15.33
C ASN A 4 -4.58 -18.16 14.77
N LYS A 5 -3.24 -18.07 14.88
CA LYS A 5 -2.49 -16.95 14.30
C LYS A 5 -2.82 -16.91 12.81
N ARG A 6 -3.27 -15.76 12.33
CA ARG A 6 -3.46 -15.56 10.89
C ARG A 6 -2.15 -15.86 10.16
N PRO A 7 -2.19 -16.53 9.00
CA PRO A 7 -0.98 -16.75 8.22
C PRO A 7 -0.35 -15.40 7.83
N PHE A 8 0.97 -15.40 7.64
CA PHE A 8 1.69 -14.22 7.16
C PHE A 8 1.18 -13.82 5.77
N GLU A 9 0.75 -12.58 5.63
CA GLU A 9 0.14 -12.09 4.39
C GLU A 9 1.21 -11.50 3.45
N ILE A 10 1.13 -11.89 2.17
CA ILE A 10 1.99 -11.35 1.10
C ILE A 10 1.09 -10.82 -0.01
N GLY A 11 1.40 -9.61 -0.46
CA GLY A 11 0.62 -8.97 -1.51
C GLY A 11 1.42 -7.99 -2.35
N ILE A 12 0.71 -7.37 -3.27
CA ILE A 12 1.25 -6.41 -4.24
C ILE A 12 0.55 -5.07 -4.05
N TYR A 13 1.27 -3.98 -4.30
CA TYR A 13 0.64 -2.69 -4.55
C TYR A 13 1.18 -2.04 -5.83
N SER A 14 0.39 -1.17 -6.44
CA SER A 14 0.75 -0.46 -7.68
C SER A 14 0.18 0.96 -7.67
N PHE A 15 0.91 1.89 -8.26
CA PHE A 15 0.41 3.24 -8.54
C PHE A 15 -0.11 3.38 -9.97
N VAL A 16 -0.03 2.33 -10.76
CA VAL A 16 -0.48 2.26 -12.16
C VAL A 16 0.22 3.31 -13.02
N GLU A 17 1.53 3.27 -13.00
CA GLU A 17 2.39 4.18 -13.74
C GLU A 17 2.11 4.10 -15.25
N LEU A 18 2.12 5.25 -15.90
CA LEU A 18 2.00 5.45 -17.34
C LEU A 18 3.17 6.31 -17.82
N THR A 19 4.38 5.76 -17.71
CA THR A 19 5.62 6.44 -18.09
C THR A 19 6.14 5.90 -19.42
N PRO A 20 6.96 6.69 -20.15
CA PRO A 20 7.65 6.16 -21.31
C PRO A 20 8.52 4.95 -20.96
N ASP A 21 8.50 3.94 -21.81
CA ASP A 21 9.46 2.85 -21.76
C ASP A 21 10.89 3.42 -21.88
N PRO A 22 11.81 3.09 -20.97
CA PRO A 22 13.13 3.74 -20.91
C PRO A 22 14.03 3.41 -22.10
N ILE A 23 13.72 2.37 -22.89
CA ILE A 23 14.50 1.92 -24.04
C ILE A 23 13.93 2.48 -25.33
N THR A 24 12.61 2.35 -25.51
CA THR A 24 11.93 2.70 -26.77
C THR A 24 11.36 4.11 -26.78
N GLY A 25 11.14 4.71 -25.60
CA GLY A 25 10.45 5.98 -25.42
C GLY A 25 8.94 5.92 -25.61
N ASN A 26 8.38 4.76 -25.94
CA ASN A 26 6.95 4.60 -26.16
C ASN A 26 6.16 4.63 -24.83
N VAL A 27 4.98 5.26 -24.87
CA VAL A 27 4.01 5.22 -23.77
C VAL A 27 2.90 4.25 -24.16
N LEU A 28 2.54 3.35 -23.25
CA LEU A 28 1.41 2.44 -23.48
C LEU A 28 0.10 3.24 -23.61
N ASP A 29 -0.83 2.70 -24.38
CA ASP A 29 -2.21 3.21 -24.37
C ASP A 29 -2.82 3.04 -22.97
N PRO A 30 -3.48 4.07 -22.41
CA PRO A 30 -4.07 3.99 -21.07
C PRO A 30 -5.09 2.85 -20.93
N THR A 31 -5.84 2.51 -21.97
CA THR A 31 -6.81 1.41 -21.97
C THR A 31 -6.10 0.07 -21.89
N GLU A 32 -5.03 -0.12 -22.65
CA GLU A 32 -4.18 -1.29 -22.60
C GLU A 32 -3.53 -1.42 -21.20
N ARG A 33 -2.99 -0.31 -20.65
CA ARG A 33 -2.39 -0.31 -19.31
C ARG A 33 -3.40 -0.71 -18.22
N MET A 34 -4.67 -0.26 -18.35
CA MET A 34 -5.73 -0.63 -17.41
C MET A 34 -6.12 -2.12 -17.55
N SER A 35 -6.20 -2.64 -18.78
CA SER A 35 -6.45 -4.07 -19.02
C SER A 35 -5.34 -4.93 -18.40
N ASN A 36 -4.08 -4.58 -18.63
CA ASN A 36 -2.91 -5.24 -18.07
C ASN A 36 -2.92 -5.25 -16.53
N LEU A 37 -3.37 -4.16 -15.92
CA LEU A 37 -3.53 -4.08 -14.46
C LEU A 37 -4.57 -5.10 -13.96
N LEU A 38 -5.74 -5.15 -14.58
CA LEU A 38 -6.81 -6.08 -14.17
C LEU A 38 -6.37 -7.53 -14.33
N GLU A 39 -5.66 -7.88 -15.41
CA GLU A 39 -5.06 -9.21 -15.58
C GLU A 39 -4.01 -9.52 -14.49
N THR A 40 -3.20 -8.52 -14.11
CA THR A 40 -2.23 -8.66 -13.01
C THR A 40 -2.94 -8.97 -11.67
N ILE A 41 -4.06 -8.29 -11.38
CA ILE A 41 -4.85 -8.54 -10.16
C ILE A 41 -5.49 -9.93 -10.19
N GLU A 42 -6.01 -10.37 -11.33
CA GLU A 42 -6.56 -11.72 -11.48
C GLU A 42 -5.51 -12.81 -11.26
N LEU A 43 -4.31 -12.64 -11.84
CA LEU A 43 -3.22 -13.57 -11.61
C LEU A 43 -2.80 -13.60 -10.15
N ALA A 44 -2.71 -12.43 -9.49
CA ALA A 44 -2.39 -12.35 -8.06
C ALA A 44 -3.37 -13.15 -7.19
N ASP A 45 -4.67 -13.09 -7.49
CA ASP A 45 -5.70 -13.93 -6.83
C ASP A 45 -5.49 -15.41 -7.12
N GLN A 46 -5.21 -15.78 -8.39
CA GLN A 46 -5.05 -17.17 -8.82
C GLN A 46 -3.82 -17.84 -8.21
N VAL A 47 -2.73 -17.12 -8.04
CA VAL A 47 -1.49 -17.65 -7.43
C VAL A 47 -1.49 -17.58 -5.90
N GLY A 48 -2.60 -17.14 -5.29
CA GLY A 48 -2.81 -17.19 -3.84
C GLY A 48 -2.11 -16.09 -3.07
N LEU A 49 -1.95 -14.89 -3.64
CA LEU A 49 -1.56 -13.70 -2.90
C LEU A 49 -2.74 -13.17 -2.07
N ASP A 50 -2.44 -12.56 -0.93
CA ASP A 50 -3.45 -12.17 0.06
C ASP A 50 -4.07 -10.81 -0.19
N VAL A 51 -3.28 -9.84 -0.71
CA VAL A 51 -3.69 -8.44 -0.84
C VAL A 51 -3.23 -7.86 -2.18
N PHE A 52 -4.11 -7.12 -2.84
CA PHE A 52 -3.74 -6.20 -3.90
C PHE A 52 -4.18 -4.77 -3.52
N ALA A 53 -3.25 -3.83 -3.58
CA ALA A 53 -3.52 -2.46 -3.19
C ALA A 53 -3.21 -1.46 -4.31
N LEU A 54 -4.04 -0.42 -4.45
CA LEU A 54 -3.84 0.64 -5.43
C LEU A 54 -3.55 1.97 -4.76
N GLY A 55 -2.49 2.62 -5.20
CA GLY A 55 -2.20 4.00 -4.84
C GLY A 55 -3.07 4.99 -5.61
N GLU A 56 -3.13 6.22 -5.11
CA GLU A 56 -3.88 7.32 -5.69
C GLU A 56 -2.94 8.46 -6.07
N HIS A 57 -2.96 8.84 -7.36
CA HIS A 57 -2.21 9.97 -7.90
C HIS A 57 -3.00 10.72 -8.95
N HIS A 58 -2.84 12.05 -8.97
CA HIS A 58 -3.52 12.96 -9.89
C HIS A 58 -2.50 13.65 -10.81
N ARG A 59 -1.61 12.85 -11.41
CA ARG A 59 -0.50 13.30 -12.26
C ARG A 59 -0.54 12.57 -13.61
N PRO A 60 0.02 13.16 -14.68
CA PRO A 60 0.01 12.52 -16.00
C PRO A 60 0.79 11.20 -16.07
N ASP A 61 1.68 10.94 -15.12
CA ASP A 61 2.49 9.72 -15.07
C ASP A 61 1.74 8.51 -14.48
N PHE A 62 0.51 8.70 -14.03
CA PHE A 62 -0.29 7.67 -13.35
C PHE A 62 -1.73 7.70 -13.86
N ILE A 63 -2.37 6.53 -13.92
CA ILE A 63 -3.78 6.43 -14.32
C ILE A 63 -4.70 5.96 -13.17
N SER A 64 -4.20 5.89 -11.95
CA SER A 64 -4.97 5.54 -10.76
C SER A 64 -5.32 6.78 -9.94
N SER A 65 -6.30 7.56 -10.40
CA SER A 65 -6.86 8.69 -9.67
C SER A 65 -8.17 8.35 -8.94
N SER A 66 -8.78 7.20 -9.25
CA SER A 66 -9.98 6.69 -8.61
C SER A 66 -9.81 5.19 -8.29
N PRO A 67 -8.95 4.85 -7.32
CA PRO A 67 -8.55 3.46 -7.07
C PRO A 67 -9.74 2.56 -6.73
N VAL A 68 -10.75 3.04 -6.01
CA VAL A 68 -11.91 2.22 -5.63
C VAL A 68 -12.74 1.78 -6.84
N THR A 69 -12.81 2.60 -7.90
CA THR A 69 -13.48 2.22 -9.15
C THR A 69 -12.77 1.06 -9.84
N ILE A 70 -11.43 1.08 -9.86
CA ILE A 70 -10.61 0.01 -10.41
C ILE A 70 -10.75 -1.26 -9.56
N LEU A 71 -10.70 -1.11 -8.23
CA LEU A 71 -10.86 -2.23 -7.29
C LEU A 71 -12.25 -2.86 -7.39
N ALA A 72 -13.31 -2.10 -7.71
CA ALA A 72 -14.64 -2.66 -7.94
C ALA A 72 -14.69 -3.54 -9.20
N ALA A 73 -14.00 -3.14 -10.28
CA ALA A 73 -13.84 -4.00 -11.45
C ALA A 73 -13.04 -5.27 -11.14
N ALA A 74 -11.95 -5.15 -10.36
CA ALA A 74 -11.16 -6.29 -9.90
C ALA A 74 -11.97 -7.21 -8.98
N ALA A 75 -12.82 -6.67 -8.10
CA ALA A 75 -13.68 -7.45 -7.21
C ALA A 75 -14.60 -8.43 -7.96
N ALA A 76 -15.11 -8.01 -9.13
CA ALA A 76 -15.96 -8.84 -9.98
C ALA A 76 -15.19 -9.95 -10.71
N ARG A 77 -13.86 -9.83 -10.82
CA ARG A 77 -12.96 -10.75 -11.54
C ARG A 77 -12.16 -11.68 -10.63
N THR A 78 -12.16 -11.42 -9.31
CA THR A 78 -11.38 -12.16 -8.30
C THR A 78 -12.28 -12.79 -7.24
N LYS A 79 -11.73 -13.74 -6.45
CA LYS A 79 -12.52 -14.50 -5.46
C LYS A 79 -11.99 -14.40 -4.04
N ASN A 80 -10.68 -14.33 -3.84
CA ASN A 80 -10.04 -14.49 -2.53
C ASN A 80 -9.24 -13.26 -2.10
N ILE A 81 -8.51 -12.64 -3.02
CA ILE A 81 -7.59 -11.54 -2.73
C ILE A 81 -8.32 -10.35 -2.11
N ARG A 82 -7.75 -9.79 -1.06
CA ARG A 82 -8.23 -8.53 -0.47
C ARG A 82 -7.90 -7.36 -1.38
N LEU A 83 -8.79 -6.40 -1.39
CA LEU A 83 -8.72 -5.22 -2.24
C LEU A 83 -8.55 -3.98 -1.35
N SER A 84 -7.36 -3.40 -1.42
CA SER A 84 -6.93 -2.29 -0.58
C SER A 84 -6.50 -1.08 -1.39
N THR A 85 -6.25 0.02 -0.72
CA THR A 85 -5.53 1.16 -1.30
C THR A 85 -4.13 1.28 -0.71
N ALA A 86 -3.23 1.98 -1.42
CA ALA A 86 -1.86 2.21 -0.95
C ALA A 86 -1.32 3.59 -1.41
N VAL A 87 -2.07 4.70 -1.07
CA VAL A 87 -3.10 4.86 -0.03
C VAL A 87 -4.37 5.50 -0.61
N THR A 88 -5.48 5.51 0.14
CA THR A 88 -6.52 6.54 0.00
C THR A 88 -5.97 7.84 0.56
N VAL A 89 -5.88 8.88 -0.25
CA VAL A 89 -5.40 10.22 0.18
C VAL A 89 -6.52 10.94 0.95
N LEU A 90 -6.75 10.47 2.18
CA LEU A 90 -7.89 10.92 3.00
C LEU A 90 -7.87 12.42 3.27
N SER A 91 -6.70 13.07 3.25
CA SER A 91 -6.57 14.52 3.44
C SER A 91 -7.35 15.32 2.40
N SER A 92 -7.44 14.85 1.16
CA SER A 92 -8.09 15.54 0.05
C SER A 92 -9.41 14.92 -0.41
N ASP A 93 -9.90 13.87 0.26
CA ASP A 93 -11.20 13.24 -0.04
C ASP A 93 -12.24 13.50 1.07
N ASP A 94 -13.53 13.31 0.77
CA ASP A 94 -14.60 13.36 1.78
C ASP A 94 -14.74 12.01 2.49
N PRO A 95 -14.59 11.95 3.84
CA PRO A 95 -14.61 10.68 4.56
C PRO A 95 -15.95 9.93 4.47
N VAL A 96 -17.07 10.63 4.25
CA VAL A 96 -18.37 9.98 3.99
C VAL A 96 -18.33 9.28 2.64
N ARG A 97 -17.81 9.94 1.60
CA ARG A 97 -17.68 9.33 0.28
C ARG A 97 -16.70 8.17 0.29
N VAL A 98 -15.57 8.31 0.97
CA VAL A 98 -14.62 7.20 1.17
C VAL A 98 -15.30 6.01 1.81
N PHE A 99 -16.03 6.22 2.92
CA PHE A 99 -16.77 5.14 3.59
C PHE A 99 -17.78 4.47 2.65
N GLN A 100 -18.59 5.24 1.93
CA GLN A 100 -19.60 4.72 1.00
C GLN A 100 -18.97 3.91 -0.14
N ASN A 101 -17.90 4.41 -0.71
CA ASN A 101 -17.16 3.73 -1.79
C ASN A 101 -16.64 2.37 -1.32
N PHE A 102 -15.99 2.32 -0.16
CA PHE A 102 -15.45 1.08 0.39
C PHE A 102 -16.54 0.14 0.91
N ALA A 103 -17.63 0.65 1.48
CA ALA A 103 -18.79 -0.17 1.85
C ALA A 103 -19.41 -0.83 0.61
N THR A 104 -19.51 -0.09 -0.50
CA THR A 104 -20.00 -0.64 -1.76
C THR A 104 -19.04 -1.69 -2.33
N LEU A 105 -17.72 -1.40 -2.33
CA LEU A 105 -16.69 -2.35 -2.74
C LEU A 105 -16.75 -3.62 -1.89
N ASP A 106 -16.99 -3.47 -0.59
CA ASP A 106 -17.05 -4.59 0.35
C ASP A 106 -18.27 -5.50 0.09
N LEU A 107 -19.40 -4.92 -0.25
CA LEU A 107 -20.60 -5.68 -0.67
C LEU A 107 -20.33 -6.42 -1.99
N ILE A 108 -19.72 -5.78 -2.99
CA ILE A 108 -19.38 -6.41 -4.29
C ILE A 108 -18.40 -7.56 -4.07
N SER A 109 -17.38 -7.34 -3.26
CA SER A 109 -16.30 -8.30 -2.99
C SER A 109 -16.65 -9.35 -1.94
N LYS A 110 -17.81 -9.24 -1.28
CA LYS A 110 -18.26 -10.13 -0.19
C LYS A 110 -17.27 -10.16 0.99
N GLY A 111 -16.88 -8.97 1.47
CA GLY A 111 -16.07 -8.83 2.67
C GLY A 111 -14.56 -8.84 2.42
N ARG A 112 -14.08 -8.45 1.24
CA ARG A 112 -12.64 -8.41 0.91
C ARG A 112 -12.06 -7.00 0.83
N ALA A 113 -12.85 -5.95 1.07
CA ALA A 113 -12.35 -4.58 1.05
C ALA A 113 -11.65 -4.20 2.35
N GLU A 114 -10.61 -3.38 2.24
CA GLU A 114 -9.97 -2.70 3.36
C GLU A 114 -9.46 -1.32 2.94
N ILE A 115 -9.38 -0.39 3.88
CA ILE A 115 -8.90 0.97 3.64
C ILE A 115 -7.49 1.11 4.20
N MET A 116 -6.53 1.51 3.39
CA MET A 116 -5.26 2.00 3.90
C MET A 116 -5.24 3.53 3.73
N ALA A 117 -5.47 4.22 4.85
CA ALA A 117 -5.57 5.68 4.88
C ALA A 117 -4.19 6.33 5.02
N GLY A 118 -3.92 7.31 4.20
CA GLY A 118 -2.69 8.09 4.22
C GLY A 118 -2.92 9.57 3.94
N ARG A 119 -1.88 10.37 4.18
CA ARG A 119 -1.90 11.81 3.89
C ARG A 119 -1.56 12.14 2.43
N GLY A 120 -1.01 11.16 1.69
CA GLY A 120 -0.41 11.36 0.39
C GLY A 120 1.00 11.95 0.51
N SER A 121 1.94 11.42 -0.28
CA SER A 121 3.32 11.93 -0.38
C SER A 121 3.50 12.96 -1.48
N PHE A 122 2.59 12.98 -2.43
CA PHE A 122 2.45 13.98 -3.48
C PHE A 122 1.28 14.89 -3.12
N THR A 123 1.39 16.18 -3.48
CA THR A 123 0.48 17.23 -2.98
C THR A 123 -0.47 17.77 -4.05
N GLU A 124 -0.47 17.20 -5.24
CA GLU A 124 -1.28 17.63 -6.38
C GLU A 124 -2.79 17.57 -6.13
N SER A 125 -3.25 16.66 -5.27
CA SER A 125 -4.66 16.54 -4.91
C SER A 125 -5.21 17.74 -4.13
N PHE A 126 -4.34 18.43 -3.37
CA PHE A 126 -4.78 19.57 -2.54
C PHE A 126 -5.32 20.72 -3.37
N PRO A 127 -4.55 21.33 -4.30
CA PRO A 127 -5.10 22.39 -5.14
C PRO A 127 -6.19 21.88 -6.08
N LEU A 128 -6.12 20.61 -6.53
CA LEU A 128 -7.12 20.02 -7.42
C LEU A 128 -8.51 19.96 -6.77
N PHE A 129 -8.58 19.62 -5.48
CA PHE A 129 -9.82 19.51 -4.74
C PHE A 129 -10.10 20.72 -3.83
N GLY A 130 -9.31 21.79 -3.93
CA GLY A 130 -9.55 23.06 -3.23
C GLY A 130 -9.15 23.06 -1.76
N TYR A 131 -8.17 22.23 -1.37
CA TYR A 131 -7.62 22.20 -0.01
C TYR A 131 -6.31 22.96 0.10
N ASP A 132 -6.08 23.59 1.25
CA ASP A 132 -4.83 24.28 1.57
C ASP A 132 -3.81 23.31 2.20
N LEU A 133 -2.57 23.31 1.71
CA LEU A 133 -1.48 22.51 2.26
C LEU A 133 -1.11 22.90 3.70
N ASN A 134 -1.41 24.13 4.15
CA ASN A 134 -1.23 24.53 5.55
C ASN A 134 -2.11 23.71 6.50
N ASP A 135 -3.22 23.20 6.03
CA ASP A 135 -4.14 22.35 6.80
C ASP A 135 -3.82 20.85 6.69
N TYR A 136 -2.70 20.45 6.07
CA TYR A 136 -2.31 19.07 5.75
C TYR A 136 -2.54 18.07 6.91
N ASN A 137 -2.06 18.41 8.11
CA ASN A 137 -2.20 17.54 9.28
C ASN A 137 -3.61 17.59 9.89
N GLY A 138 -4.23 18.76 9.88
CA GLY A 138 -5.59 18.97 10.39
C GLY A 138 -6.62 18.21 9.58
N LEU A 139 -6.56 18.34 8.26
CA LEU A 139 -7.42 17.62 7.31
C LEU A 139 -7.38 16.12 7.54
N PHE A 140 -6.20 15.52 7.60
CA PHE A 140 -6.08 14.08 7.81
C PHE A 140 -6.64 13.65 9.17
N SER A 141 -6.32 14.37 10.24
CA SER A 141 -6.75 13.99 11.60
C SER A 141 -8.26 14.05 11.75
N GLU A 142 -8.88 15.14 11.28
CA GLU A 142 -10.32 15.36 11.34
C GLU A 142 -11.09 14.35 10.48
N LYS A 143 -10.63 14.14 9.25
CA LYS A 143 -11.28 13.21 8.32
C LYS A 143 -11.14 11.76 8.75
N LEU A 144 -9.99 11.38 9.34
CA LEU A 144 -9.82 10.06 9.93
C LEU A 144 -10.77 9.84 11.12
N GLU A 145 -10.92 10.82 11.98
CA GLU A 145 -11.87 10.74 13.11
C GLU A 145 -13.28 10.46 12.60
N LEU A 146 -13.76 11.23 11.61
CA LEU A 146 -15.07 11.01 11.02
C LEU A 146 -15.18 9.63 10.35
N LEU A 147 -14.18 9.21 9.58
CA LEU A 147 -14.17 7.90 8.93
C LEU A 147 -14.33 6.77 9.96
N LEU A 148 -13.64 6.86 11.10
CA LEU A 148 -13.76 5.87 12.17
C LEU A 148 -15.12 5.89 12.83
N LYS A 149 -15.74 7.06 13.04
CA LYS A 149 -17.12 7.16 13.55
C LYS A 149 -18.13 6.54 12.59
N LEU A 150 -17.99 6.79 11.28
CA LEU A 150 -18.82 6.17 10.25
C LEU A 150 -18.70 4.65 10.23
N ARG A 151 -17.50 4.12 10.49
CA ARG A 151 -17.25 2.68 10.60
C ARG A 151 -18.00 2.05 11.78
N GLU A 152 -18.03 2.73 12.94
CA GLU A 152 -18.59 2.19 14.18
C GLU A 152 -20.10 2.37 14.29
N SER A 153 -20.70 3.37 13.61
CA SER A 153 -22.14 3.70 13.78
C SER A 153 -22.82 3.96 12.45
N GLU A 154 -24.08 3.51 12.35
CA GLU A 154 -24.97 3.76 11.21
C GLU A 154 -25.42 5.21 11.16
N SER A 155 -25.73 5.81 12.31
CA SER A 155 -26.11 7.21 12.45
C SER A 155 -25.02 7.99 13.17
N VAL A 156 -24.61 9.10 12.61
CA VAL A 156 -23.47 9.88 13.09
C VAL A 156 -23.83 11.33 13.33
N THR A 157 -23.50 11.82 14.52
CA THR A 157 -23.41 13.25 14.85
C THR A 157 -21.95 13.61 14.99
N TRP A 158 -21.49 14.59 14.20
CA TRP A 158 -20.10 15.01 14.15
C TRP A 158 -19.98 16.46 13.68
N SER A 159 -18.96 17.18 14.15
CA SER A 159 -18.60 18.52 13.70
C SER A 159 -17.09 18.68 13.63
N GLY A 160 -16.60 19.41 12.65
CA GLY A 160 -15.19 19.72 12.43
C GLY A 160 -14.99 21.08 11.75
N LYS A 161 -13.73 21.39 11.46
CA LYS A 161 -13.33 22.65 10.82
C LYS A 161 -13.39 22.57 9.29
N HIS A 162 -13.04 21.42 8.73
CA HIS A 162 -12.77 21.26 7.31
C HIS A 162 -13.92 20.60 6.53
N ARG A 163 -15.03 20.27 7.22
CA ARG A 163 -16.20 19.66 6.62
C ARG A 163 -17.48 20.10 7.36
N PRO A 164 -18.61 20.30 6.64
CA PRO A 164 -19.91 20.55 7.26
C PRO A 164 -20.29 19.47 8.28
N SER A 165 -20.92 19.89 9.37
CA SER A 165 -21.36 19.00 10.45
C SER A 165 -22.41 18.01 9.97
N LEU A 166 -22.47 16.86 10.62
CA LEU A 166 -23.53 15.86 10.54
C LEU A 166 -24.33 15.86 11.84
N PHE A 167 -25.64 15.76 11.74
CA PHE A 167 -26.50 15.64 12.90
C PHE A 167 -27.46 14.47 12.71
N GLU A 168 -27.30 13.43 13.52
CA GLU A 168 -28.09 12.18 13.46
C GLU A 168 -28.26 11.65 12.04
N GLN A 169 -27.15 11.76 11.24
CA GLN A 169 -27.19 11.44 9.82
C GLN A 169 -26.86 9.98 9.59
N GLY A 170 -27.80 9.23 8.99
CA GLY A 170 -27.56 7.87 8.52
C GLY A 170 -26.65 7.85 7.28
N VAL A 171 -25.67 6.93 7.24
CA VAL A 171 -24.76 6.79 6.11
C VAL A 171 -24.78 5.36 5.57
N TYR A 172 -25.13 5.23 4.30
CA TYR A 172 -25.36 3.97 3.59
C TYR A 172 -24.62 3.91 2.25
N PRO A 173 -24.36 2.66 1.73
CA PRO A 173 -24.67 1.38 2.36
C PRO A 173 -23.77 1.08 3.55
N ARG A 174 -24.16 0.05 4.35
CA ARG A 174 -23.22 -0.53 5.33
C ARG A 174 -22.40 -1.63 4.64
N PRO A 175 -21.14 -1.85 5.07
CA PRO A 175 -20.29 -2.89 4.49
C PRO A 175 -20.83 -4.29 4.82
N HIS A 176 -20.34 -5.30 4.10
CA HIS A 176 -20.58 -6.71 4.40
C HIS A 176 -19.88 -7.13 5.69
N GLN A 177 -18.66 -6.65 5.91
CA GLN A 177 -17.92 -6.89 7.15
C GLN A 177 -18.55 -6.11 8.31
N GLU A 178 -18.65 -6.74 9.48
CA GLU A 178 -19.10 -6.06 10.71
C GLU A 178 -18.24 -4.83 11.01
N LYS A 179 -16.93 -4.97 10.84
CA LYS A 179 -15.95 -3.89 11.03
C LYS A 179 -14.94 -3.88 9.90
N MET A 180 -15.08 -2.92 9.00
CA MET A 180 -14.14 -2.75 7.89
C MET A 180 -12.74 -2.43 8.38
N PRO A 181 -11.68 -3.13 7.93
CA PRO A 181 -10.31 -2.85 8.31
C PRO A 181 -9.87 -1.47 7.81
N VAL A 182 -9.23 -0.70 8.69
CA VAL A 182 -8.61 0.60 8.38
C VAL A 182 -7.18 0.59 8.86
N TRP A 183 -6.24 0.64 7.93
CA TRP A 183 -4.81 0.73 8.16
C TRP A 183 -4.34 2.19 8.12
N ILE A 184 -3.34 2.52 8.91
CA ILE A 184 -2.67 3.82 8.85
C ILE A 184 -1.32 3.67 8.14
N ALA A 185 -1.17 4.35 7.00
CA ALA A 185 0.09 4.35 6.25
C ALA A 185 1.03 5.45 6.74
N VAL A 186 2.31 5.08 6.88
CA VAL A 186 3.37 5.93 7.41
C VAL A 186 4.64 5.81 6.60
N GLY A 187 5.24 6.94 6.24
CA GLY A 187 6.54 7.00 5.56
C GLY A 187 7.72 7.31 6.50
N GLY A 188 7.58 7.11 7.82
CA GLY A 188 8.66 7.36 8.78
C GLY A 188 8.43 8.50 9.78
N THR A 189 7.24 9.12 9.81
CA THR A 189 6.92 10.22 10.72
C THR A 189 6.44 9.68 12.09
N PRO A 190 7.14 9.95 13.22
CA PRO A 190 6.77 9.45 14.54
C PRO A 190 5.34 9.81 14.98
N GLU A 191 4.87 11.02 14.67
CA GLU A 191 3.52 11.48 15.03
C GLU A 191 2.41 10.62 14.39
N SER A 192 2.64 10.13 13.17
CA SER A 192 1.70 9.25 12.49
C SER A 192 1.69 7.85 13.10
N VAL A 193 2.84 7.38 13.53
CA VAL A 193 3.01 6.10 14.27
C VAL A 193 2.29 6.18 15.62
N ILE A 194 2.48 7.26 16.38
CA ILE A 194 1.80 7.53 17.65
C ILE A 194 0.28 7.57 17.45
N ARG A 195 -0.19 8.22 16.37
CA ARG A 195 -1.62 8.27 16.05
C ARG A 195 -2.19 6.86 15.85
N ALA A 196 -1.54 6.01 15.05
CA ALA A 196 -1.97 4.65 14.80
C ALA A 196 -2.04 3.84 16.11
N GLY A 197 -1.00 3.92 16.95
CA GLY A 197 -0.95 3.25 18.25
C GLY A 197 -2.07 3.72 19.21
N LYS A 198 -2.28 5.03 19.35
CA LYS A 198 -3.36 5.59 20.19
C LYS A 198 -4.74 5.13 19.75
N LEU A 199 -4.97 4.97 18.46
CA LEU A 199 -6.25 4.55 17.89
C LEU A 199 -6.43 3.03 17.87
N GLY A 200 -5.41 2.24 18.21
CA GLY A 200 -5.44 0.79 18.09
C GLY A 200 -5.66 0.30 16.67
N LEU A 201 -5.13 1.03 15.66
CA LEU A 201 -5.26 0.69 14.26
C LEU A 201 -3.98 0.02 13.74
N PRO A 202 -4.09 -0.95 12.81
CA PRO A 202 -2.94 -1.56 12.18
C PRO A 202 -2.11 -0.53 11.40
N LEU A 203 -0.79 -0.76 11.37
CA LEU A 203 0.22 0.16 10.86
C LEU A 203 0.84 -0.38 9.58
N ALA A 204 0.88 0.42 8.51
CA ALA A 204 1.62 0.13 7.29
C ALA A 204 2.81 1.10 7.15
N ILE A 205 4.03 0.57 7.15
CA ILE A 205 5.26 1.36 7.03
C ILE A 205 5.84 1.19 5.63
N ALA A 206 6.02 2.30 4.93
CA ALA A 206 6.73 2.31 3.66
C ALA A 206 8.24 2.40 3.91
N ILE A 207 8.97 1.34 3.56
CA ILE A 207 10.44 1.31 3.55
C ILE A 207 10.90 1.31 2.10
N ILE A 208 11.08 2.50 1.56
CA ILE A 208 11.43 2.75 0.15
C ILE A 208 12.81 3.40 -0.01
N GLY A 209 13.61 3.35 1.05
CA GLY A 209 14.97 3.86 1.12
C GLY A 209 15.57 3.64 2.52
N GLY A 210 16.89 3.67 2.63
CA GLY A 210 17.59 3.41 3.89
C GLY A 210 17.69 1.92 4.24
N MET A 211 18.09 1.65 5.47
CA MET A 211 18.19 0.29 6.01
C MET A 211 16.96 -0.02 6.87
N PRO A 212 16.38 -1.23 6.78
CA PRO A 212 15.20 -1.63 7.55
C PRO A 212 15.34 -1.36 9.05
N GLU A 213 16.50 -1.62 9.64
CA GLU A 213 16.73 -1.47 11.09
C GLU A 213 16.53 -0.03 11.57
N GLN A 214 16.66 0.96 10.70
CA GLN A 214 16.40 2.36 11.04
C GLN A 214 14.92 2.64 11.35
N PHE A 215 14.02 1.75 10.89
CA PHE A 215 12.59 1.83 11.13
C PHE A 215 12.13 1.03 12.36
N ALA A 216 12.97 0.16 12.92
CA ALA A 216 12.64 -0.62 14.11
C ALA A 216 12.19 0.23 15.31
N PRO A 217 12.80 1.40 15.60
CA PRO A 217 12.32 2.29 16.66
C PRO A 217 10.89 2.79 16.44
N LEU A 218 10.44 2.95 15.19
CA LEU A 218 9.06 3.36 14.89
C LEU A 218 8.06 2.25 15.22
N VAL A 219 8.38 1.00 14.92
CA VAL A 219 7.54 -0.15 15.29
C VAL A 219 7.47 -0.33 16.81
N ALA A 220 8.60 -0.14 17.51
CA ALA A 220 8.64 -0.16 18.97
C ALA A 220 7.75 0.96 19.56
N LEU A 221 7.89 2.19 19.07
CA LEU A 221 7.06 3.34 19.46
C LEU A 221 5.57 3.11 19.24
N TYR A 222 5.20 2.48 18.11
CA TYR A 222 3.83 2.10 17.81
C TYR A 222 3.27 1.16 18.89
N ARG A 223 3.96 0.07 19.19
CA ARG A 223 3.53 -0.93 20.18
C ARG A 223 3.44 -0.34 21.57
N GLU A 224 4.45 0.42 21.99
CA GLU A 224 4.45 1.13 23.30
C GLU A 224 3.29 2.12 23.41
N THR A 225 3.03 2.88 22.36
CA THR A 225 1.92 3.85 22.35
C THR A 225 0.57 3.16 22.42
N ALA A 226 0.41 2.04 21.74
CA ALA A 226 -0.81 1.25 21.77
C ALA A 226 -1.07 0.67 23.18
N GLU A 227 -0.05 0.10 23.81
CA GLU A 227 -0.13 -0.42 25.17
C GLU A 227 -0.52 0.67 26.17
N ARG A 228 0.11 1.85 26.09
CA ARG A 228 -0.24 3.01 26.94
C ARG A 228 -1.67 3.51 26.71
N ALA A 229 -2.23 3.29 25.51
CA ALA A 229 -3.61 3.63 25.20
C ALA A 229 -4.63 2.54 25.59
N GLY A 230 -4.16 1.42 26.18
CA GLY A 230 -5.01 0.32 26.63
C GLY A 230 -5.32 -0.73 25.55
N HIS A 231 -4.64 -0.68 24.41
CA HIS A 231 -4.75 -1.70 23.36
C HIS A 231 -3.76 -2.84 23.63
N ASP A 232 -4.11 -4.05 23.20
CA ASP A 232 -3.21 -5.20 23.22
C ASP A 232 -2.27 -5.18 22.02
N PRO A 233 -0.95 -4.92 22.21
CA PRO A 233 -0.02 -4.82 21.09
C PRO A 233 0.14 -6.13 20.30
N SER A 234 -0.16 -7.28 20.89
CA SER A 234 -0.09 -8.59 20.24
C SER A 234 -1.16 -8.78 19.16
N LYS A 235 -2.26 -8.01 19.24
CA LYS A 235 -3.37 -8.02 18.28
C LYS A 235 -3.24 -6.98 17.18
N LEU A 236 -2.24 -6.10 17.28
CA LEU A 236 -2.01 -5.03 16.32
C LEU A 236 -1.03 -5.49 15.25
N GLU A 237 -1.48 -5.37 14.01
CA GLU A 237 -0.74 -5.82 12.84
C GLU A 237 0.16 -4.71 12.30
N VAL A 238 1.33 -5.12 11.80
CA VAL A 238 2.28 -4.26 11.08
C VAL A 238 2.45 -4.80 9.67
N SER A 239 2.32 -3.94 8.67
CA SER A 239 2.67 -4.20 7.28
C SER A 239 3.95 -3.46 6.92
N ILE A 240 4.86 -4.13 6.21
CA ILE A 240 6.02 -3.49 5.58
C ILE A 240 5.75 -3.42 4.08
N ASN A 241 5.90 -2.23 3.52
CA ASN A 241 5.64 -1.95 2.12
C ASN A 241 6.93 -1.44 1.47
N SER A 242 7.43 -2.13 0.43
CA SER A 242 8.71 -1.82 -0.21
C SER A 242 8.61 -1.91 -1.72
N HIS A 243 9.60 -1.34 -2.42
CA HIS A 243 9.76 -1.49 -3.85
C HIS A 243 10.42 -2.82 -4.19
N GLY A 244 10.12 -3.38 -5.37
CA GLY A 244 10.81 -4.56 -5.80
C GLY A 244 10.45 -5.07 -7.19
N PHE A 245 11.14 -6.12 -7.60
CA PHE A 245 10.89 -6.85 -8.82
C PHE A 245 11.53 -8.24 -8.72
N ILE A 246 10.86 -9.26 -9.26
CA ILE A 246 11.30 -10.65 -9.16
C ILE A 246 11.41 -11.22 -10.58
N ALA A 247 12.56 -11.82 -10.89
CA ALA A 247 12.75 -12.61 -12.10
C ALA A 247 13.34 -13.98 -11.76
N ASP A 248 13.51 -14.84 -12.76
CA ASP A 248 14.07 -16.19 -12.56
C ASP A 248 15.56 -16.15 -12.17
N ASP A 249 16.24 -15.04 -12.46
CA ASP A 249 17.65 -14.79 -12.17
C ASP A 249 17.83 -13.38 -11.60
N SER A 250 18.71 -13.25 -10.60
CA SER A 250 18.98 -12.01 -9.88
C SER A 250 19.56 -10.89 -10.78
N THR A 251 20.43 -11.25 -11.72
CA THR A 251 21.00 -10.28 -12.67
C THR A 251 19.93 -9.79 -13.63
N GLN A 252 19.10 -10.70 -14.16
CA GLN A 252 17.97 -10.36 -15.01
C GLN A 252 16.98 -9.45 -14.28
N ALA A 253 16.65 -9.74 -13.03
CA ALA A 253 15.76 -8.90 -12.23
C ALA A 253 16.29 -7.46 -12.14
N ALA A 254 17.59 -7.31 -11.86
CA ALA A 254 18.23 -6.01 -11.77
C ALA A 254 18.25 -5.25 -13.10
N ASP A 255 18.54 -5.94 -14.19
CA ASP A 255 18.65 -5.34 -15.54
C ASP A 255 17.27 -4.97 -16.11
N ASP A 256 16.23 -5.74 -15.79
CA ASP A 256 14.86 -5.47 -16.20
C ASP A 256 14.23 -4.31 -15.42
N TYR A 257 14.56 -4.18 -14.15
CA TYR A 257 13.97 -3.19 -13.25
C TYR A 257 14.67 -1.83 -13.28
N PHE A 258 16.00 -1.81 -13.28
CA PHE A 258 16.80 -0.60 -13.07
C PHE A 258 16.52 0.53 -14.06
N PRO A 259 16.36 0.31 -15.38
CA PRO A 259 16.13 1.41 -16.32
C PRO A 259 14.87 2.23 -15.99
N SER A 260 13.75 1.57 -15.73
CA SER A 260 12.47 2.22 -15.38
C SER A 260 12.53 2.88 -14.00
N PHE A 261 13.12 2.19 -13.03
CA PHE A 261 13.35 2.72 -11.69
C PHE A 261 14.22 3.98 -11.72
N GLN A 262 15.35 3.95 -12.44
CA GLN A 262 16.23 5.10 -12.59
C GLN A 262 15.51 6.30 -13.24
N GLN A 263 14.75 6.04 -14.30
CA GLN A 263 13.99 7.10 -14.99
C GLN A 263 13.03 7.79 -14.04
N MET A 264 12.25 7.02 -13.26
CA MET A 264 11.28 7.55 -12.31
C MET A 264 11.98 8.26 -11.14
N MET A 265 13.01 7.65 -10.54
CA MET A 265 13.75 8.25 -9.43
C MET A 265 14.45 9.54 -9.84
N ASN A 266 15.01 9.60 -11.06
CA ASN A 266 15.62 10.81 -11.58
C ASN A 266 14.59 11.92 -11.82
N LYS A 267 13.36 11.58 -12.23
CA LYS A 267 12.27 12.53 -12.38
C LYS A 267 11.84 13.10 -11.02
N ILE A 268 11.54 12.23 -10.06
CA ILE A 268 11.15 12.62 -8.70
C ILE A 268 12.28 13.41 -8.03
N GLY A 269 13.54 13.00 -8.25
CA GLY A 269 14.71 13.70 -7.72
C GLY A 269 14.80 15.14 -8.18
N ARG A 270 14.60 15.39 -9.48
CA ARG A 270 14.55 16.77 -10.02
C ARG A 270 13.45 17.62 -9.39
N GLU A 271 12.27 17.03 -9.15
CA GLU A 271 11.14 17.74 -8.54
C GLU A 271 11.38 18.05 -7.05
N ARG A 272 12.13 17.19 -6.36
CA ARG A 272 12.36 17.29 -4.89
C ARG A 272 13.75 17.80 -4.49
N GLY A 273 14.60 18.14 -5.46
CA GLY A 273 15.92 18.72 -5.21
C GLY A 273 17.00 17.74 -4.78
N TRP A 274 16.88 16.46 -5.15
CA TRP A 274 17.93 15.48 -4.90
C TRP A 274 18.61 15.04 -6.20
N SER A 275 19.82 14.47 -6.12
CA SER A 275 20.50 13.85 -7.27
C SER A 275 19.78 12.55 -7.66
N GLY A 276 19.85 12.21 -8.95
CA GLY A 276 19.34 10.94 -9.44
C GLY A 276 20.05 9.72 -8.84
N ILE A 277 19.55 8.52 -9.12
CA ILE A 277 20.11 7.27 -8.64
C ILE A 277 21.10 6.67 -9.67
N THR A 278 22.27 6.22 -9.20
CA THR A 278 23.24 5.48 -10.00
C THR A 278 23.01 3.97 -9.89
N ARG A 279 23.55 3.21 -10.86
CA ARG A 279 23.51 1.74 -10.79
C ARG A 279 24.16 1.22 -9.50
N GLN A 280 25.29 1.79 -9.07
CA GLN A 280 25.96 1.36 -7.84
C GLN A 280 25.12 1.59 -6.59
N GLN A 281 24.40 2.72 -6.51
CA GLN A 281 23.46 2.98 -5.40
C GLN A 281 22.31 1.99 -5.41
N PHE A 282 21.78 1.66 -6.59
CA PHE A 282 20.75 0.64 -6.74
C PHE A 282 21.26 -0.76 -6.34
N GLU A 283 22.47 -1.17 -6.77
CA GLU A 283 23.05 -2.46 -6.34
C GLU A 283 23.19 -2.54 -4.81
N ASN A 284 23.53 -1.44 -4.15
CA ASN A 284 23.58 -1.38 -2.69
C ASN A 284 22.19 -1.47 -2.06
N SER A 285 21.15 -0.87 -2.67
CA SER A 285 19.77 -0.88 -2.13
C SER A 285 19.10 -2.24 -2.25
N ARG A 286 19.52 -3.09 -3.20
CA ARG A 286 18.97 -4.44 -3.34
C ARG A 286 19.69 -5.51 -2.51
N THR A 287 20.76 -5.18 -1.78
CA THR A 287 21.38 -6.11 -0.83
C THR A 287 20.42 -6.51 0.31
N LEU A 288 20.75 -7.54 1.07
CA LEU A 288 19.92 -8.04 2.17
C LEU A 288 19.45 -6.93 3.14
N ARG A 289 20.32 -5.96 3.43
CA ARG A 289 20.00 -4.83 4.32
C ARG A 289 19.56 -3.55 3.61
N GLY A 290 19.37 -3.61 2.30
CA GLY A 290 18.85 -2.48 1.54
C GLY A 290 17.32 -2.46 1.50
N SER A 291 16.73 -1.41 0.92
CA SER A 291 15.28 -1.20 0.86
C SER A 291 14.59 -1.96 -0.28
N ASP A 292 15.30 -2.20 -1.41
CA ASP A 292 14.68 -2.70 -2.62
C ASP A 292 14.71 -4.24 -2.70
N PHE A 293 13.56 -4.84 -2.96
CA PHE A 293 13.36 -6.29 -3.08
C PHE A 293 13.47 -6.71 -4.55
N VAL A 294 14.66 -6.52 -5.13
CA VAL A 294 14.94 -6.85 -6.54
C VAL A 294 15.94 -7.99 -6.60
N GLY A 295 15.51 -9.13 -7.13
CA GLY A 295 16.33 -10.33 -7.20
C GLY A 295 15.57 -11.55 -7.69
N ASP A 296 16.16 -12.73 -7.50
CA ASP A 296 15.48 -14.00 -7.68
C ASP A 296 14.60 -14.36 -6.46
N PRO A 297 13.79 -15.41 -6.54
CA PRO A 297 12.93 -15.82 -5.43
C PRO A 297 13.66 -16.06 -4.11
N ASP A 298 14.86 -16.65 -4.11
CA ASP A 298 15.59 -17.00 -2.89
C ASP A 298 16.11 -15.74 -2.18
N GLU A 299 16.64 -14.77 -2.92
CA GLU A 299 17.06 -13.46 -2.39
C GLU A 299 15.87 -12.70 -1.76
N VAL A 300 14.70 -12.73 -2.42
CA VAL A 300 13.50 -12.05 -1.93
C VAL A 300 12.97 -12.75 -0.67
N ILE A 301 12.97 -14.07 -0.61
CA ILE A 301 12.60 -14.85 0.58
C ILE A 301 13.51 -14.49 1.75
N GLU A 302 14.83 -14.56 1.56
CA GLU A 302 15.79 -14.24 2.61
C GLU A 302 15.57 -12.84 3.18
N LYS A 303 15.31 -11.89 2.30
CA LYS A 303 15.10 -10.49 2.67
C LYS A 303 13.78 -10.26 3.42
N ILE A 304 12.68 -10.92 3.05
CA ILE A 304 11.42 -10.85 3.80
C ILE A 304 11.61 -11.46 5.19
N LEU A 305 12.27 -12.62 5.29
CA LEU A 305 12.53 -13.28 6.57
C LEU A 305 13.47 -12.45 7.46
N PHE A 306 14.48 -11.80 6.88
CA PHE A 306 15.33 -10.86 7.60
C PHE A 306 14.51 -9.69 8.19
N GLN A 307 13.66 -9.05 7.40
CA GLN A 307 12.80 -7.99 7.89
C GLN A 307 11.79 -8.48 8.92
N HIS A 308 11.29 -9.72 8.77
CA HIS A 308 10.41 -10.31 9.80
C HIS A 308 11.13 -10.45 11.16
N LYS A 309 12.39 -10.83 11.17
CA LYS A 309 13.21 -10.86 12.42
C LYS A 309 13.38 -9.48 13.05
N VAL A 310 13.46 -8.42 12.22
CA VAL A 310 13.61 -7.03 12.69
C VAL A 310 12.31 -6.48 13.25
N PHE A 311 11.18 -6.71 12.59
CA PHE A 311 9.92 -6.01 12.87
C PHE A 311 8.85 -6.87 13.54
N ASN A 312 8.93 -8.20 13.42
CA ASN A 312 7.83 -9.11 13.73
C ASN A 312 6.51 -8.62 13.10
N HIS A 313 6.55 -8.33 11.80
CA HIS A 313 5.39 -7.85 11.03
C HIS A 313 4.55 -9.04 10.53
N GLN A 314 3.29 -8.78 10.22
CA GLN A 314 2.29 -9.78 9.84
C GLN A 314 1.98 -9.74 8.35
N ARG A 315 2.36 -8.65 7.66
CA ARG A 315 2.08 -8.44 6.23
C ARG A 315 3.28 -7.82 5.53
N PHE A 316 3.57 -8.30 4.33
CA PHE A 316 4.52 -7.69 3.42
C PHE A 316 3.85 -7.37 2.08
N LEU A 317 3.92 -6.11 1.65
CA LEU A 317 3.44 -5.68 0.33
C LEU A 317 4.62 -5.18 -0.51
N ILE A 318 4.69 -5.65 -1.74
CA ILE A 318 5.72 -5.25 -2.69
C ILE A 318 5.11 -4.43 -3.83
N GLN A 319 5.69 -3.26 -4.14
CA GLN A 319 5.41 -2.58 -5.40
C GLN A 319 6.24 -3.26 -6.49
N LEU A 320 5.61 -4.17 -7.21
CA LEU A 320 6.26 -4.84 -8.34
C LEU A 320 6.36 -3.87 -9.52
N GLY A 321 7.58 -3.45 -9.79
CA GLY A 321 7.87 -2.51 -10.86
C GLY A 321 7.59 -1.05 -10.49
N ILE A 322 8.50 -0.18 -10.84
CA ILE A 322 8.37 1.27 -10.81
C ILE A 322 8.64 1.79 -12.21
N GLY A 323 7.71 2.61 -12.71
CA GLY A 323 7.71 3.02 -14.12
C GLY A 323 7.21 1.90 -15.04
N THR A 324 7.57 1.96 -16.30
CA THR A 324 7.08 1.03 -17.33
C THR A 324 7.94 -0.23 -17.39
N ILE A 325 7.35 -1.36 -17.05
CA ILE A 325 7.90 -2.71 -17.23
C ILE A 325 6.93 -3.48 -18.13
N SER A 326 7.43 -4.33 -19.04
CA SER A 326 6.56 -5.07 -19.95
C SER A 326 5.60 -5.97 -19.19
N HIS A 327 4.36 -6.09 -19.72
CA HIS A 327 3.30 -6.89 -19.07
C HIS A 327 3.73 -8.34 -18.86
N ALA A 328 4.40 -8.97 -19.82
CA ALA A 328 4.88 -10.33 -19.69
C ALA A 328 5.86 -10.52 -18.51
N LYS A 329 6.79 -9.58 -18.32
CA LYS A 329 7.72 -9.59 -17.17
C LYS A 329 6.99 -9.36 -15.85
N MET A 330 6.00 -8.47 -15.83
CA MET A 330 5.15 -8.23 -14.67
C MET A 330 4.38 -9.50 -14.28
N MET A 331 3.74 -10.17 -15.23
CA MET A 331 3.02 -11.41 -15.00
C MET A 331 3.94 -12.51 -14.44
N ARG A 332 5.16 -12.64 -14.98
CA ARG A 332 6.15 -13.59 -14.44
C ARG A 332 6.57 -13.26 -13.01
N ALA A 333 6.79 -11.99 -12.70
CA ALA A 333 7.12 -11.56 -11.34
C ALA A 333 5.99 -11.89 -10.33
N VAL A 334 4.74 -11.68 -10.70
CA VAL A 334 3.56 -12.05 -9.89
C VAL A 334 3.49 -13.58 -9.68
N GLU A 335 3.70 -14.36 -10.75
CA GLU A 335 3.72 -15.82 -10.66
C GLU A 335 4.82 -16.31 -9.70
N LEU A 336 6.04 -15.78 -9.82
CA LEU A 336 7.15 -16.14 -8.94
C LEU A 336 6.88 -15.76 -7.48
N LEU A 337 6.31 -14.56 -7.23
CA LEU A 337 5.94 -14.13 -5.89
C LEU A 337 4.92 -15.09 -5.25
N GLY A 338 3.86 -15.46 -5.99
CA GLY A 338 2.79 -16.31 -5.46
C GLY A 338 3.18 -17.78 -5.33
N THR A 339 3.96 -18.32 -6.30
CA THR A 339 4.24 -19.77 -6.37
C THR A 339 5.58 -20.20 -5.76
N LYS A 340 6.56 -19.30 -5.70
CA LYS A 340 7.91 -19.60 -5.17
C LYS A 340 8.19 -18.89 -3.86
N VAL A 341 7.87 -17.61 -3.73
CA VAL A 341 8.20 -16.81 -2.55
C VAL A 341 7.18 -17.02 -1.41
N ALA A 342 5.90 -16.75 -1.66
CA ALA A 342 4.87 -16.73 -0.62
C ALA A 342 4.74 -18.05 0.15
N PRO A 343 4.73 -19.24 -0.49
CA PRO A 343 4.62 -20.50 0.24
C PRO A 343 5.80 -20.75 1.20
N VAL A 344 7.02 -20.42 0.77
CA VAL A 344 8.23 -20.64 1.58
C VAL A 344 8.24 -19.68 2.77
N VAL A 345 8.00 -18.38 2.53
CA VAL A 345 7.96 -17.37 3.61
C VAL A 345 6.90 -17.72 4.66
N ARG A 346 5.68 -18.09 4.23
CA ARG A 346 4.61 -18.49 5.15
C ARG A 346 5.00 -19.70 5.99
N LYS A 347 5.63 -20.71 5.38
CA LYS A 347 6.10 -21.92 6.09
C LYS A 347 7.16 -21.56 7.14
N GLU A 348 8.17 -20.77 6.78
CA GLU A 348 9.27 -20.41 7.68
C GLU A 348 8.81 -19.51 8.87
N ILE A 349 7.78 -18.68 8.67
CA ILE A 349 7.24 -17.80 9.73
C ILE A 349 6.26 -18.55 10.64
N SER A 350 5.57 -19.56 10.12
CA SER A 350 4.56 -20.32 10.88
C SER A 350 5.15 -21.46 11.70
N GLY A 351 6.36 -21.95 11.34
CA GLY A 351 7.06 -23.04 12.01
C GLY A 351 7.76 -22.60 13.25
#